data_29ced5a2ea6744b233472f547e0d52b0
#
_entry.id   29ced5a2ea6744b233472f547e0d52b0
#
_cell.length_a   1.000
_cell.length_b   1.000
_cell.length_c   1.000
_cell.angle_alpha   90.00
_cell.angle_beta   90.00
_cell.angle_gamma   90.00
#
_symmetry.space_group_name_H-M   'P 1'
#
loop_
_entity.id
_entity.type
_entity.pdbx_description
1 polymer ?
#
loop_
_entity_poly.entity_id
_entity_poly.type
_entity_poly.pdbx_seq_one_letter_code
_entity_poly.pdbx_strand_id
1 'polypeptide(L)'
;MKGRKLYLGLIFILSVAVVYLLEAVAQDKGIALGNVVITAKDRPSEWQDIIASDASENQLRLIVDGVEVAFAKNRIYMENNLDIMIPTYIFRNSFKCAFNTVSDDGIELQKGNTVVSIDSYDTFIDVNGKKVFLENAMKRDDDGYYINAHVLEEGFGYTYKWDSVENTLNLVDTKKDESILPSRYSYYDVGRLGKIKDQGIYGTCWAFASLTAVETSLMPEEKYDFSEDNMVWNSGYFGAQYDGGDYTRAISYLASWRGPVLEEDDVYGDGINNPDAGVVKHVQEAQIIESKNLEAVKKAVFLYGGVESSLYTSMSYAGERSMYYNDKNYSYCYIGTKKPNHDVVIIGWDDNYSKDNFSVSLEGNGAFICVNSWGDRFGDDGLFYVSYYDSNIGIHNVVYTRVEDNDNYDNIYQSDLCGWVGQLGYEC
;
A
#
# COMPACT_ATOMS: atom_id res chain seq x y z
N MET A 1 -28.87 26.75 -6.49
CA MET A 1 -27.85 26.04 -5.72
C MET A 1 -28.24 24.62 -5.31
N LYS A 2 -29.51 24.21 -5.28
CA LYS A 2 -29.92 22.84 -4.93
C LYS A 2 -29.70 21.76 -6.03
N GLY A 3 -29.60 22.14 -7.29
CA GLY A 3 -29.42 21.17 -8.39
C GLY A 3 -27.98 20.66 -8.61
N ARG A 4 -26.95 21.41 -8.18
CA ARG A 4 -25.54 21.02 -8.38
C ARG A 4 -25.05 19.92 -7.39
N LYS A 5 -25.60 19.89 -6.17
CA LYS A 5 -25.22 18.89 -5.16
C LYS A 5 -25.76 17.48 -5.47
N LEU A 6 -26.91 17.42 -6.16
CA LEU A 6 -27.50 16.15 -6.58
C LEU A 6 -26.69 15.47 -7.71
N TYR A 7 -26.05 16.28 -8.57
CA TYR A 7 -25.27 15.77 -9.72
C TYR A 7 -23.92 15.12 -9.27
N LEU A 8 -23.28 15.64 -8.23
CA LEU A 8 -22.00 15.14 -7.72
C LEU A 8 -22.16 13.80 -6.99
N GLY A 9 -23.21 13.63 -6.18
CA GLY A 9 -23.56 12.36 -5.58
C GLY A 9 -23.91 11.27 -6.61
N LEU A 10 -24.64 11.64 -7.67
CA LEU A 10 -25.01 10.72 -8.75
C LEU A 10 -23.79 10.22 -9.57
N ILE A 11 -22.78 11.07 -9.79
CA ILE A 11 -21.59 10.69 -10.58
C ILE A 11 -20.70 9.73 -9.77
N PHE A 12 -20.59 9.91 -8.48
CA PHE A 12 -19.81 9.00 -7.63
C PHE A 12 -20.52 7.64 -7.45
N ILE A 13 -21.83 7.64 -7.24
CA ILE A 13 -22.66 6.41 -7.19
C ILE A 13 -22.62 5.68 -8.55
N LEU A 14 -22.63 6.41 -9.66
CA LEU A 14 -22.49 5.82 -11.00
C LEU A 14 -21.10 5.21 -11.22
N SER A 15 -20.01 5.80 -10.71
CA SER A 15 -18.67 5.25 -10.90
C SER A 15 -18.46 3.97 -10.10
N VAL A 16 -18.91 3.90 -8.86
CA VAL A 16 -18.84 2.67 -8.04
C VAL A 16 -19.83 1.61 -8.54
N ALA A 17 -21.06 1.97 -8.88
CA ALA A 17 -22.01 1.04 -9.48
C ALA A 17 -21.54 0.51 -10.85
N VAL A 18 -20.81 1.31 -11.62
CA VAL A 18 -20.19 0.87 -12.87
C VAL A 18 -19.05 -0.11 -12.60
N VAL A 19 -18.24 0.06 -11.56
CA VAL A 19 -17.20 -0.91 -11.17
C VAL A 19 -17.84 -2.23 -10.77
N TYR A 20 -18.86 -2.24 -9.92
CA TYR A 20 -19.59 -3.47 -9.55
C TYR A 20 -20.31 -4.13 -10.74
N LEU A 21 -20.92 -3.34 -11.62
CA LEU A 21 -21.54 -3.88 -12.83
C LEU A 21 -20.47 -4.44 -13.79
N LEU A 22 -19.32 -3.79 -13.89
CA LEU A 22 -18.21 -4.26 -14.72
C LEU A 22 -17.58 -5.52 -14.12
N GLU A 23 -17.39 -5.63 -12.81
CA GLU A 23 -16.92 -6.85 -12.15
C GLU A 23 -17.93 -8.00 -12.31
N ALA A 24 -19.23 -7.76 -12.07
CA ALA A 24 -20.26 -8.77 -12.25
C ALA A 24 -20.36 -9.24 -13.71
N VAL A 25 -20.27 -8.31 -14.68
CA VAL A 25 -20.28 -8.62 -16.11
C VAL A 25 -18.96 -9.26 -16.56
N ALA A 26 -17.82 -8.89 -15.96
CA ALA A 26 -16.53 -9.48 -16.27
C ALA A 26 -16.42 -10.91 -15.72
N GLN A 27 -16.90 -11.16 -14.49
CA GLN A 27 -16.98 -12.51 -13.93
C GLN A 27 -17.89 -13.43 -14.75
N ASP A 28 -19.02 -12.91 -15.26
CA ASP A 28 -19.97 -13.69 -16.08
C ASP A 28 -19.41 -13.96 -17.50
N LYS A 29 -18.54 -13.10 -18.03
CA LYS A 29 -17.97 -13.20 -19.37
C LYS A 29 -16.50 -13.63 -19.42
N GLY A 30 -15.85 -13.87 -18.28
CA GLY A 30 -14.44 -14.23 -18.22
C GLY A 30 -13.51 -13.11 -18.75
N ILE A 31 -13.92 -11.84 -18.63
CA ILE A 31 -13.12 -10.69 -19.05
C ILE A 31 -12.25 -10.26 -17.87
N ALA A 32 -10.93 -10.27 -18.02
CA ALA A 32 -10.02 -9.70 -17.05
C ALA A 32 -10.19 -8.17 -17.04
N LEU A 33 -10.58 -7.62 -15.88
CA LEU A 33 -10.50 -6.19 -15.64
C LEU A 33 -9.05 -5.84 -15.31
N GLY A 34 -8.50 -4.85 -15.99
CA GLY A 34 -7.19 -4.29 -15.66
C GLY A 34 -7.19 -3.64 -14.27
N ASN A 35 -6.03 -3.20 -13.81
CA ASN A 35 -5.89 -2.51 -12.53
C ASN A 35 -6.89 -1.36 -12.42
N VAL A 36 -7.77 -1.42 -11.40
CA VAL A 36 -8.69 -0.33 -11.09
C VAL A 36 -8.03 0.51 -10.00
N VAL A 37 -7.78 1.78 -10.33
CA VAL A 37 -7.25 2.77 -9.38
C VAL A 37 -8.42 3.61 -8.91
N ILE A 38 -8.74 3.54 -7.61
CA ILE A 38 -9.73 4.41 -7.00
C ILE A 38 -8.98 5.60 -6.42
N THR A 39 -9.01 6.73 -7.11
CA THR A 39 -8.32 7.94 -6.68
C THR A 39 -9.30 9.09 -6.49
N ALA A 40 -8.97 9.98 -5.56
CA ALA A 40 -9.64 11.28 -5.47
C ALA A 40 -9.39 12.17 -6.71
N LYS A 41 -8.57 11.73 -7.66
CA LYS A 41 -8.20 12.45 -8.90
C LYS A 41 -9.20 12.32 -10.05
N ASP A 42 -10.17 11.41 -9.99
CA ASP A 42 -11.28 11.38 -10.96
C ASP A 42 -12.25 12.55 -10.73
N ARG A 43 -11.67 13.70 -10.36
CA ARG A 43 -12.38 14.96 -10.22
C ARG A 43 -12.58 15.56 -11.62
N PRO A 44 -13.76 16.15 -11.88
CA PRO A 44 -13.99 16.89 -13.12
C PRO A 44 -12.86 17.91 -13.38
N SER A 45 -12.46 18.08 -14.62
CA SER A 45 -11.34 18.95 -15.04
C SER A 45 -11.43 20.39 -14.50
N GLU A 46 -12.63 20.85 -14.15
CA GLU A 46 -12.89 22.14 -13.49
C GLU A 46 -12.23 22.30 -12.11
N TRP A 47 -11.80 21.20 -11.49
CA TRP A 47 -11.12 21.23 -10.18
C TRP A 47 -9.59 21.21 -10.33
N GLN A 48 -9.08 20.80 -11.48
CA GLN A 48 -7.65 20.87 -11.79
C GLN A 48 -7.21 22.33 -11.97
N ASP A 49 -8.08 23.20 -12.47
CA ASP A 49 -7.80 24.62 -12.66
C ASP A 49 -7.69 25.40 -11.34
N ILE A 50 -8.28 24.91 -10.24
CA ILE A 50 -8.18 25.56 -8.93
C ILE A 50 -6.82 25.30 -8.27
N ILE A 51 -6.23 24.14 -8.55
CA ILE A 51 -4.88 23.79 -8.04
C ILE A 51 -3.79 24.40 -8.94
N ALA A 52 -4.07 24.57 -10.23
CA ALA A 52 -3.13 25.16 -11.20
C ALA A 52 -3.02 26.69 -11.09
N SER A 53 -3.98 27.39 -10.45
CA SER A 53 -4.01 28.85 -10.40
C SER A 53 -2.98 29.48 -9.44
N ASP A 54 -2.28 28.70 -8.63
CA ASP A 54 -1.23 29.16 -7.70
C ASP A 54 0.20 28.80 -8.14
N ALA A 55 0.38 28.35 -9.39
CA ALA A 55 1.71 28.14 -9.94
C ALA A 55 2.40 29.50 -10.12
N SER A 56 3.24 29.90 -9.14
CA SER A 56 4.13 31.04 -9.31
C SER A 56 5.10 30.73 -10.45
N GLU A 57 5.39 31.74 -11.30
CA GLU A 57 6.30 31.67 -12.48
C GLU A 57 7.73 31.12 -12.18
N ASN A 58 8.05 30.74 -10.93
CA ASN A 58 9.36 30.28 -10.44
C ASN A 58 9.34 28.93 -9.72
N GLN A 59 8.32 28.09 -9.87
CA GLN A 59 8.30 26.79 -9.22
C GLN A 59 9.26 25.83 -9.95
N LEU A 60 10.07 25.06 -9.16
CA LEU A 60 10.89 23.98 -9.69
C LEU A 60 9.99 22.92 -10.35
N ARG A 61 10.35 22.49 -11.55
CA ARG A 61 9.66 21.42 -12.28
C ARG A 61 10.53 20.18 -12.33
N LEU A 62 9.90 19.01 -12.18
CA LEU A 62 10.55 17.73 -12.29
C LEU A 62 9.95 16.94 -13.46
N ILE A 63 10.80 16.55 -14.40
CA ILE A 63 10.42 15.71 -15.55
C ILE A 63 11.19 14.39 -15.44
N VAL A 64 10.47 13.27 -15.44
CA VAL A 64 11.03 11.93 -15.40
C VAL A 64 10.60 11.17 -16.63
N ASP A 65 11.54 10.70 -17.44
CA ASP A 65 11.29 10.01 -18.72
C ASP A 65 10.34 10.75 -19.65
N GLY A 66 10.43 12.08 -19.65
CA GLY A 66 9.59 12.97 -20.47
C GLY A 66 8.20 13.25 -19.90
N VAL A 67 7.89 12.75 -18.71
CA VAL A 67 6.60 13.00 -18.02
C VAL A 67 6.82 13.96 -16.87
N GLU A 68 6.04 15.02 -16.81
CA GLU A 68 6.09 15.97 -15.69
C GLU A 68 5.48 15.36 -14.43
N VAL A 69 6.22 15.40 -13.32
CA VAL A 69 5.80 14.88 -12.02
C VAL A 69 5.08 15.97 -11.26
N ALA A 70 3.81 15.76 -10.95
CA ALA A 70 3.04 16.65 -10.09
C ALA A 70 3.40 16.43 -8.61
N PHE A 71 3.65 17.51 -7.88
CA PHE A 71 3.91 17.48 -6.44
C PHE A 71 3.39 18.77 -5.78
N ALA A 72 3.17 18.72 -4.46
CA ALA A 72 2.75 19.89 -3.71
C ALA A 72 3.83 20.99 -3.69
N LYS A 73 3.40 22.23 -3.59
CA LYS A 73 4.29 23.39 -3.52
C LYS A 73 5.29 23.21 -2.36
N ASN A 74 6.57 23.55 -2.61
CA ASN A 74 7.69 23.44 -1.68
C ASN A 74 8.09 22.02 -1.23
N ARG A 75 7.57 20.98 -1.87
CA ARG A 75 7.97 19.59 -1.56
C ARG A 75 9.28 19.17 -2.25
N ILE A 76 9.63 19.79 -3.38
CA ILE A 76 10.96 19.68 -4.01
C ILE A 76 11.61 21.05 -3.94
N TYR A 77 12.83 21.11 -3.47
CA TYR A 77 13.56 22.36 -3.32
C TYR A 77 15.03 22.21 -3.68
N MET A 78 15.66 23.33 -4.01
CA MET A 78 17.09 23.40 -4.27
C MET A 78 17.83 23.88 -3.02
N GLU A 79 18.83 23.09 -2.62
CA GLU A 79 19.78 23.43 -1.57
C GLU A 79 21.17 23.67 -2.20
N ASN A 80 21.94 24.64 -1.74
CA ASN A 80 23.33 24.88 -2.13
C ASN A 80 23.67 24.87 -3.63
N ASN A 81 22.90 25.55 -4.45
CA ASN A 81 23.15 25.83 -5.86
C ASN A 81 23.03 24.70 -6.89
N LEU A 82 22.87 23.45 -6.53
CA LEU A 82 22.62 22.33 -7.48
C LEU A 82 22.05 21.09 -6.81
N ASP A 83 22.01 21.03 -5.49
CA ASP A 83 21.43 19.92 -4.76
C ASP A 83 19.91 20.04 -4.76
N ILE A 84 19.25 19.30 -5.60
CA ILE A 84 17.79 19.26 -5.64
C ILE A 84 17.32 18.11 -4.71
N MET A 85 16.61 18.49 -3.65
CA MET A 85 16.11 17.59 -2.64
C MET A 85 14.71 17.13 -2.98
N ILE A 86 14.53 15.81 -3.09
CA ILE A 86 13.30 15.15 -3.54
C ILE A 86 12.78 14.28 -2.39
N PRO A 87 11.51 14.41 -1.97
CA PRO A 87 10.95 13.58 -0.91
C PRO A 87 10.81 12.11 -1.33
N THR A 88 10.89 11.20 -0.37
CA THR A 88 10.92 9.74 -0.58
C THR A 88 9.70 9.20 -1.33
N TYR A 89 8.52 9.79 -1.16
CA TYR A 89 7.33 9.34 -1.89
C TYR A 89 7.47 9.49 -3.42
N ILE A 90 8.25 10.49 -3.90
CA ILE A 90 8.54 10.65 -5.33
C ILE A 90 9.52 9.57 -5.80
N PHE A 91 10.50 9.18 -4.96
CA PHE A 91 11.38 8.05 -5.26
C PHE A 91 10.56 6.77 -5.48
N ARG A 92 9.58 6.52 -4.63
CA ARG A 92 8.67 5.40 -4.76
C ARG A 92 7.79 5.48 -6.01
N ASN A 93 7.09 6.60 -6.18
CA ASN A 93 6.05 6.73 -7.20
C ASN A 93 6.61 6.95 -8.62
N SER A 94 7.64 7.79 -8.77
CA SER A 94 8.17 8.17 -10.08
C SER A 94 9.38 7.36 -10.49
N PHE A 95 10.31 7.10 -9.56
CA PHE A 95 11.54 6.37 -9.86
C PHE A 95 11.46 4.86 -9.62
N LYS A 96 10.35 4.39 -9.02
CA LYS A 96 10.11 2.96 -8.72
C LYS A 96 11.21 2.38 -7.82
N CYS A 97 11.68 3.16 -6.87
CA CYS A 97 12.61 2.74 -5.84
C CYS A 97 11.84 2.38 -4.56
N ALA A 98 12.06 1.19 -4.02
CA ALA A 98 11.65 0.87 -2.67
C ALA A 98 12.50 1.65 -1.67
N PHE A 99 11.90 2.01 -0.55
CA PHE A 99 12.52 2.79 0.51
C PHE A 99 12.45 2.02 1.83
N ASN A 100 13.57 1.89 2.51
CA ASN A 100 13.69 1.21 3.79
C ASN A 100 14.56 2.04 4.75
N THR A 101 14.24 2.05 6.04
CA THR A 101 15.16 2.58 7.08
C THR A 101 15.99 1.45 7.66
N VAL A 102 17.29 1.67 7.79
CA VAL A 102 18.25 0.74 8.41
C VAL A 102 18.68 1.20 9.80
N SER A 103 18.55 2.50 10.09
CA SER A 103 18.83 3.11 11.38
C SER A 103 18.07 4.44 11.48
N ASP A 104 18.14 5.13 12.64
CA ASP A 104 17.55 6.46 12.81
C ASP A 104 18.09 7.50 11.80
N ASP A 105 19.33 7.31 11.33
CA ASP A 105 20.04 8.21 10.44
C ASP A 105 20.40 7.58 9.08
N GLY A 106 19.99 6.33 8.84
CA GLY A 106 20.35 5.58 7.64
C GLY A 106 19.15 5.01 6.90
N ILE A 107 19.19 5.12 5.58
CA ILE A 107 18.17 4.59 4.68
C ILE A 107 18.77 3.72 3.59
N GLU A 108 17.94 2.87 3.01
CA GLU A 108 18.24 2.14 1.78
C GLU A 108 17.17 2.40 0.73
N LEU A 109 17.63 2.67 -0.48
CA LEU A 109 16.81 2.71 -1.68
C LEU A 109 17.11 1.48 -2.51
N GLN A 110 16.10 0.80 -3.00
CA GLN A 110 16.27 -0.38 -3.84
C GLN A 110 15.48 -0.29 -5.14
N LYS A 111 16.15 -0.61 -6.26
CA LYS A 111 15.51 -0.78 -7.57
C LYS A 111 16.16 -1.97 -8.26
N GLY A 112 15.39 -3.02 -8.51
CA GLY A 112 15.92 -4.30 -8.97
C GLY A 112 16.94 -4.87 -7.99
N ASN A 113 18.12 -5.19 -8.50
CA ASN A 113 19.25 -5.70 -7.69
C ASN A 113 20.19 -4.58 -7.22
N THR A 114 19.88 -3.32 -7.52
CA THR A 114 20.69 -2.20 -7.07
C THR A 114 20.13 -1.69 -5.74
N VAL A 115 21.00 -1.71 -4.73
CA VAL A 115 20.73 -1.15 -3.40
C VAL A 115 21.67 0.03 -3.19
N VAL A 116 21.13 1.16 -2.78
CA VAL A 116 21.85 2.38 -2.42
C VAL A 116 21.59 2.67 -0.96
N SER A 117 22.63 2.53 -0.12
CA SER A 117 22.56 2.88 1.30
C SER A 117 23.11 4.28 1.51
N ILE A 118 22.39 5.09 2.28
CA ILE A 118 22.69 6.50 2.55
C ILE A 118 22.64 6.70 4.07
N ASP A 119 23.67 7.33 4.61
CA ASP A 119 23.73 7.79 6.00
C ASP A 119 23.78 9.33 6.01
N SER A 120 23.01 9.99 6.89
CA SER A 120 22.90 11.46 6.94
C SER A 120 24.20 12.16 7.34
N TYR A 121 25.13 11.45 7.94
CA TYR A 121 26.43 12.01 8.37
C TYR A 121 27.59 11.64 7.45
N ASP A 122 27.36 10.78 6.45
CA ASP A 122 28.39 10.37 5.53
C ASP A 122 28.47 11.30 4.31
N THR A 123 29.68 11.46 3.76
CA THR A 123 29.93 12.14 2.48
C THR A 123 29.96 11.15 1.31
N PHE A 124 29.51 9.92 1.54
CA PHE A 124 29.49 8.83 0.57
C PHE A 124 28.15 8.12 0.64
N ILE A 125 27.67 7.71 -0.51
CA ILE A 125 26.64 6.69 -0.62
C ILE A 125 27.30 5.33 -0.88
N ASP A 126 26.66 4.25 -0.44
CA ASP A 126 27.10 2.89 -0.78
C ASP A 126 26.18 2.33 -1.87
N VAL A 127 26.75 1.95 -3.01
CA VAL A 127 26.04 1.35 -4.13
C VAL A 127 26.48 -0.11 -4.26
N ASN A 128 25.67 -1.04 -3.76
CA ASN A 128 25.97 -2.48 -3.75
C ASN A 128 27.35 -2.81 -3.14
N GLY A 129 27.70 -2.20 -2.01
CA GLY A 129 28.99 -2.39 -1.32
C GLY A 129 30.14 -1.53 -1.87
N LYS A 130 29.88 -0.64 -2.84
CA LYS A 130 30.87 0.29 -3.39
C LYS A 130 30.56 1.72 -2.96
N LYS A 131 31.51 2.35 -2.25
CA LYS A 131 31.38 3.76 -1.85
C LYS A 131 31.54 4.71 -3.05
N VAL A 132 30.58 5.64 -3.19
CA VAL A 132 30.58 6.71 -4.18
C VAL A 132 30.48 8.03 -3.43
N PHE A 133 31.34 8.98 -3.76
CA PHE A 133 31.37 10.28 -3.11
C PHE A 133 30.13 11.09 -3.52
N LEU A 134 29.32 11.49 -2.54
CA LEU A 134 28.17 12.36 -2.71
C LEU A 134 27.88 13.06 -1.38
N GLU A 135 28.18 14.35 -1.31
CA GLU A 135 27.83 15.16 -0.15
C GLU A 135 26.33 15.48 -0.16
N ASN A 136 25.76 15.66 1.03
CA ASN A 136 24.35 16.01 1.21
C ASN A 136 23.39 15.03 0.49
N ALA A 137 23.68 13.74 0.53
CA ALA A 137 22.88 12.74 -0.15
C ALA A 137 21.45 12.62 0.41
N MET A 138 21.29 12.95 1.70
CA MET A 138 19.99 12.87 2.40
C MET A 138 19.87 13.96 3.45
N LYS A 139 18.61 14.36 3.69
CA LYS A 139 18.21 15.21 4.80
C LYS A 139 16.90 14.70 5.40
N ARG A 140 16.76 14.82 6.71
CA ARG A 140 15.51 14.56 7.43
C ARG A 140 15.00 15.84 8.07
N ASP A 141 13.71 16.10 7.95
CA ASP A 141 12.98 17.15 8.66
C ASP A 141 11.67 16.60 9.27
N ASP A 142 10.80 17.47 9.76
CA ASP A 142 9.52 17.11 10.34
C ASP A 142 8.55 16.46 9.31
N ASP A 143 8.75 16.74 8.02
CA ASP A 143 7.95 16.19 6.91
C ASP A 143 8.50 14.86 6.36
N GLY A 144 9.62 14.35 6.88
CA GLY A 144 10.23 13.08 6.49
C GLY A 144 11.61 13.18 5.85
N TYR A 145 11.93 12.21 4.99
CA TYR A 145 13.22 12.11 4.34
C TYR A 145 13.20 12.76 2.96
N TYR A 146 14.24 13.56 2.68
CA TYR A 146 14.54 14.17 1.39
C TYR A 146 15.86 13.65 0.89
N ILE A 147 15.91 13.28 -0.38
CA ILE A 147 17.05 12.64 -1.00
C ILE A 147 17.53 13.52 -2.15
N ASN A 148 18.86 13.75 -2.20
CA ASN A 148 19.47 14.49 -3.27
C ASN A 148 19.26 13.78 -4.62
N ALA A 149 18.79 14.51 -5.64
CA ALA A 149 18.52 13.95 -6.95
C ALA A 149 19.76 13.30 -7.62
N HIS A 150 20.97 13.70 -7.24
CA HIS A 150 22.21 13.07 -7.71
C HIS A 150 22.36 11.61 -7.24
N VAL A 151 21.62 11.17 -6.22
CA VAL A 151 21.53 9.74 -5.86
C VAL A 151 20.98 8.91 -7.01
N LEU A 152 20.07 9.47 -7.81
CA LEU A 152 19.52 8.81 -8.99
C LEU A 152 20.57 8.63 -10.09
N GLU A 153 21.42 9.64 -10.29
CA GLU A 153 22.51 9.58 -11.25
C GLU A 153 23.58 8.59 -10.81
N GLU A 154 24.14 8.80 -9.63
CA GLU A 154 25.28 8.03 -9.12
C GLU A 154 24.92 6.61 -8.69
N GLY A 155 23.72 6.42 -8.13
CA GLY A 155 23.24 5.13 -7.61
C GLY A 155 22.54 4.29 -8.67
N PHE A 156 21.62 4.88 -9.41
CA PHE A 156 20.73 4.14 -10.29
C PHE A 156 20.96 4.35 -11.79
N GLY A 157 21.91 5.24 -12.16
CA GLY A 157 22.29 5.46 -13.55
C GLY A 157 21.27 6.28 -14.35
N TYR A 158 20.56 7.19 -13.70
CA TYR A 158 19.77 8.19 -14.42
C TYR A 158 20.71 9.23 -15.06
N THR A 159 20.28 9.81 -16.19
CA THR A 159 20.91 11.04 -16.66
C THR A 159 20.29 12.23 -15.92
N TYR A 160 21.13 13.13 -15.42
CA TYR A 160 20.73 14.33 -14.70
C TYR A 160 20.93 15.55 -15.60
N LYS A 161 19.89 16.35 -15.84
CA LYS A 161 19.99 17.57 -16.61
C LYS A 161 19.15 18.69 -15.97
N TRP A 162 19.84 19.68 -15.45
CA TRP A 162 19.24 20.88 -14.90
C TRP A 162 19.15 22.00 -15.97
N ASP A 163 18.00 22.62 -16.10
CA ASP A 163 17.75 23.80 -16.89
C ASP A 163 17.41 24.98 -15.96
N SER A 164 18.36 25.88 -15.77
CA SER A 164 18.22 27.02 -14.87
C SER A 164 17.31 28.13 -15.43
N VAL A 165 17.03 28.14 -16.73
CA VAL A 165 16.15 29.12 -17.38
C VAL A 165 14.69 28.70 -17.15
N GLU A 166 14.39 27.46 -17.40
CA GLU A 166 13.06 26.88 -17.24
C GLU A 166 12.79 26.37 -15.81
N ASN A 167 13.76 26.49 -14.90
CA ASN A 167 13.72 25.96 -13.53
C ASN A 167 13.30 24.47 -13.50
N THR A 168 13.88 23.67 -14.38
CA THR A 168 13.43 22.30 -14.66
C THR A 168 14.55 21.28 -14.46
N LEU A 169 14.31 20.24 -13.64
CA LEU A 169 15.14 19.05 -13.57
C LEU A 169 14.58 17.95 -14.48
N ASN A 170 15.37 17.54 -15.46
CA ASN A 170 15.06 16.40 -16.33
C ASN A 170 15.91 15.19 -15.92
N LEU A 171 15.25 14.09 -15.61
CA LEU A 171 15.84 12.81 -15.27
C LEU A 171 15.36 11.74 -16.25
N VAL A 172 16.29 10.98 -16.82
CA VAL A 172 15.96 9.89 -17.73
C VAL A 172 16.59 8.62 -17.24
N ASP A 173 15.78 7.59 -17.04
CA ASP A 173 16.23 6.24 -16.65
C ASP A 173 16.94 5.56 -17.83
N THR A 174 18.25 5.32 -17.68
CA THR A 174 19.03 4.63 -18.74
C THR A 174 18.89 3.11 -18.68
N LYS A 175 18.29 2.58 -17.61
CA LYS A 175 18.12 1.14 -17.34
C LYS A 175 16.65 0.73 -17.24
N LYS A 176 15.74 1.48 -17.82
CA LYS A 176 14.29 1.27 -17.69
C LYS A 176 13.78 -0.10 -18.14
N ASP A 177 14.55 -0.83 -18.93
CA ASP A 177 14.21 -2.18 -19.38
C ASP A 177 14.65 -3.28 -18.38
N GLU A 178 15.42 -2.92 -17.33
CA GLU A 178 15.78 -3.85 -16.27
C GLU A 178 14.59 -4.05 -15.31
N SER A 179 14.43 -5.28 -14.80
CA SER A 179 13.42 -5.58 -13.79
C SER A 179 13.67 -4.74 -12.53
N ILE A 180 12.62 -4.10 -12.01
CA ILE A 180 12.69 -3.40 -10.73
C ILE A 180 12.56 -4.34 -9.54
N LEU A 181 12.13 -5.60 -9.75
CA LEU A 181 11.85 -6.57 -8.70
C LEU A 181 13.01 -7.52 -8.50
N PRO A 182 13.53 -7.67 -7.26
CA PRO A 182 14.46 -8.73 -6.92
C PRO A 182 13.76 -10.10 -6.93
N SER A 183 14.55 -11.20 -6.97
CA SER A 183 14.00 -12.57 -6.88
C SER A 183 13.41 -12.89 -5.48
N ARG A 184 13.81 -12.17 -4.45
CA ARG A 184 13.28 -12.27 -3.08
C ARG A 184 13.19 -10.88 -2.46
N TYR A 185 12.11 -10.63 -1.74
CA TYR A 185 11.91 -9.41 -0.95
C TYR A 185 10.98 -9.72 0.23
N SER A 186 11.24 -9.14 1.40
CA SER A 186 10.39 -9.32 2.57
C SER A 186 10.46 -8.12 3.50
N TYR A 187 9.31 -7.65 3.97
CA TYR A 187 9.23 -6.58 4.98
C TYR A 187 9.86 -6.97 6.31
N TYR A 188 9.86 -8.25 6.63
CA TYR A 188 10.58 -8.76 7.80
C TYR A 188 12.08 -8.46 7.70
N ASP A 189 12.68 -8.75 6.54
CA ASP A 189 14.11 -8.54 6.33
C ASP A 189 14.52 -7.06 6.34
N VAL A 190 13.62 -6.18 5.91
CA VAL A 190 13.89 -4.72 5.78
C VAL A 190 13.26 -3.88 6.90
N GLY A 191 12.75 -4.51 7.95
CA GLY A 191 12.24 -3.82 9.14
C GLY A 191 10.94 -3.01 8.92
N ARG A 192 10.15 -3.34 7.89
CA ARG A 192 8.87 -2.69 7.55
C ARG A 192 7.65 -3.44 8.05
N LEU A 193 7.79 -4.27 9.06
CA LEU A 193 6.69 -5.01 9.64
C LEU A 193 6.44 -4.54 11.07
N GLY A 194 5.18 -4.23 11.36
CA GLY A 194 4.69 -3.87 12.70
C GLY A 194 4.49 -5.10 13.61
N LYS A 195 3.72 -4.90 14.65
CA LYS A 195 3.34 -5.97 15.58
C LYS A 195 2.45 -7.00 14.88
N ILE A 196 2.72 -8.27 15.12
CA ILE A 196 1.82 -9.36 14.69
C ILE A 196 0.59 -9.37 15.59
N LYS A 197 -0.57 -9.30 14.96
CA LYS A 197 -1.88 -9.15 15.63
C LYS A 197 -2.64 -10.48 15.69
N ASP A 198 -3.64 -10.56 16.58
CA ASP A 198 -4.45 -11.76 16.79
C ASP A 198 -5.94 -11.40 16.80
N GLN A 199 -6.68 -11.84 15.77
CA GLN A 199 -8.14 -11.64 15.66
C GLN A 199 -8.95 -12.49 16.65
N GLY A 200 -8.32 -13.45 17.33
CA GLY A 200 -8.99 -14.37 18.23
C GLY A 200 -10.03 -15.23 17.50
N ILE A 201 -11.24 -15.28 18.07
CA ILE A 201 -12.33 -16.13 17.57
C ILE A 201 -13.29 -15.42 16.59
N TYR A 202 -13.02 -14.14 16.29
CA TYR A 202 -13.93 -13.32 15.50
C TYR A 202 -13.66 -13.43 14.00
N GLY A 203 -14.67 -13.14 13.18
CA GLY A 203 -14.59 -13.14 11.73
C GLY A 203 -14.04 -11.82 11.16
N THR A 204 -12.96 -11.30 11.70
CA THR A 204 -12.44 -9.95 11.45
C THR A 204 -11.15 -9.92 10.64
N CYS A 205 -10.74 -11.04 10.05
CA CYS A 205 -9.51 -11.14 9.25
C CYS A 205 -9.37 -10.02 8.18
N TRP A 206 -10.47 -9.63 7.56
CA TRP A 206 -10.54 -8.55 6.58
C TRP A 206 -10.11 -7.19 7.16
N ALA A 207 -10.50 -6.87 8.41
CA ALA A 207 -10.11 -5.62 9.07
C ALA A 207 -8.62 -5.65 9.44
N PHE A 208 -8.14 -6.78 9.98
CA PHE A 208 -6.72 -6.98 10.29
C PHE A 208 -5.85 -6.89 9.04
N ALA A 209 -6.25 -7.55 7.95
CA ALA A 209 -5.50 -7.50 6.71
C ALA A 209 -5.45 -6.09 6.13
N SER A 210 -6.59 -5.40 6.09
CA SER A 210 -6.67 -4.04 5.55
C SER A 210 -5.85 -3.05 6.37
N LEU A 211 -5.97 -3.05 7.71
CA LEU A 211 -5.24 -2.11 8.55
C LEU A 211 -3.74 -2.43 8.58
N THR A 212 -3.33 -3.70 8.61
CA THR A 212 -1.92 -4.07 8.45
C THR A 212 -1.36 -3.60 7.09
N ALA A 213 -2.15 -3.66 6.02
CA ALA A 213 -1.74 -3.13 4.72
C ALA A 213 -1.56 -1.60 4.77
N VAL A 214 -2.46 -0.86 5.44
CA VAL A 214 -2.33 0.59 5.66
C VAL A 214 -1.09 0.90 6.52
N GLU A 215 -0.90 0.21 7.65
CA GLU A 215 0.24 0.40 8.54
C GLU A 215 1.57 0.22 7.81
N THR A 216 1.69 -0.86 7.03
CA THR A 216 2.92 -1.13 6.25
C THR A 216 3.15 -0.12 5.12
N SER A 217 2.10 0.54 4.61
CA SER A 217 2.26 1.59 3.60
C SER A 217 2.84 2.89 4.15
N LEU A 218 2.68 3.13 5.46
CA LEU A 218 3.24 4.25 6.19
C LEU A 218 4.68 3.99 6.64
N MET A 219 5.05 2.71 6.80
CA MET A 219 6.40 2.33 7.21
C MET A 219 7.40 2.46 6.06
N PRO A 220 8.65 2.77 6.34
CA PRO A 220 9.27 2.90 7.68
C PRO A 220 9.14 4.27 8.34
N GLU A 221 8.62 5.28 7.62
CA GLU A 221 8.59 6.67 8.06
C GLU A 221 7.76 6.86 9.33
N GLU A 222 6.64 6.14 9.40
CA GLU A 222 5.71 6.21 10.50
C GLU A 222 5.28 4.82 10.95
N LYS A 223 5.04 4.65 12.25
CA LYS A 223 4.58 3.39 12.84
C LYS A 223 3.29 3.61 13.60
N TYR A 224 2.25 2.92 13.18
CA TYR A 224 0.93 2.96 13.80
C TYR A 224 0.47 1.57 14.21
N ASP A 225 -0.43 1.52 15.17
CA ASP A 225 -1.25 0.37 15.55
C ASP A 225 -2.71 0.86 15.48
N PHE A 226 -3.42 0.48 14.42
CA PHE A 226 -4.79 0.95 14.17
C PHE A 226 -5.81 -0.05 14.70
N SER A 227 -6.97 0.48 15.12
CA SER A 227 -8.07 -0.27 15.72
C SER A 227 -8.89 -1.03 14.67
N GLU A 228 -8.86 -2.34 14.75
CA GLU A 228 -9.74 -3.21 13.98
C GLU A 228 -11.18 -3.15 14.48
N ASP A 229 -11.38 -2.98 15.80
CA ASP A 229 -12.74 -2.83 16.37
C ASP A 229 -13.45 -1.61 15.79
N ASN A 230 -12.78 -0.46 15.73
CA ASN A 230 -13.38 0.73 15.16
C ASN A 230 -13.80 0.51 13.69
N MET A 231 -12.95 -0.13 12.90
CA MET A 231 -13.28 -0.46 11.51
C MET A 231 -14.48 -1.40 11.44
N VAL A 232 -14.52 -2.45 12.25
CA VAL A 232 -15.61 -3.44 12.25
C VAL A 232 -16.95 -2.78 12.60
N TRP A 233 -16.99 -2.01 13.69
CA TRP A 233 -18.24 -1.39 14.16
C TRP A 233 -18.68 -0.19 13.31
N ASN A 234 -17.75 0.57 12.75
CA ASN A 234 -18.05 1.84 12.07
C ASN A 234 -17.92 1.76 10.54
N SER A 235 -17.78 0.57 9.95
CA SER A 235 -17.72 0.39 8.49
C SER A 235 -19.05 0.69 7.77
N GLY A 236 -20.14 0.90 8.51
CA GLY A 236 -21.45 1.19 7.93
C GLY A 236 -22.27 -0.05 7.56
N TYR A 237 -21.74 -1.25 7.77
CA TYR A 237 -22.49 -2.49 7.64
C TYR A 237 -23.07 -2.90 8.99
N PHE A 238 -24.29 -3.44 8.99
CA PHE A 238 -24.80 -4.13 10.16
C PHE A 238 -24.13 -5.49 10.26
N GLY A 239 -23.60 -5.80 11.39
CA GLY A 239 -22.98 -7.07 11.68
C GLY A 239 -22.12 -6.93 12.91
N ALA A 240 -22.05 -8.01 13.66
CA ALA A 240 -21.13 -8.13 14.77
C ALA A 240 -19.78 -8.61 14.26
N GLN A 241 -18.78 -8.61 15.14
CA GLN A 241 -17.45 -9.16 14.88
C GLN A 241 -17.47 -10.61 14.35
N TYR A 242 -18.54 -11.37 14.57
CA TYR A 242 -18.70 -12.75 14.09
C TYR A 242 -19.19 -12.88 12.65
N ASP A 243 -19.70 -11.82 12.06
CA ASP A 243 -20.41 -11.92 10.76
C ASP A 243 -19.49 -11.89 9.55
N GLY A 244 -18.20 -11.71 9.78
CA GLY A 244 -17.20 -11.63 8.71
C GLY A 244 -17.26 -10.29 7.95
N GLY A 245 -16.55 -10.25 6.85
CA GLY A 245 -16.46 -9.09 5.95
C GLY A 245 -15.49 -9.39 4.82
N ASP A 246 -15.18 -8.38 4.04
CA ASP A 246 -14.20 -8.42 2.97
C ASP A 246 -13.59 -7.03 2.74
N TYR A 247 -12.63 -6.96 1.82
CA TYR A 247 -11.92 -5.73 1.46
C TYR A 247 -12.83 -4.57 1.08
N THR A 248 -14.06 -4.83 0.60
CA THR A 248 -14.97 -3.75 0.20
C THR A 248 -15.50 -2.98 1.42
N ARG A 249 -15.69 -3.66 2.55
CA ARG A 249 -16.04 -3.01 3.83
C ARG A 249 -14.90 -2.10 4.30
N ALA A 250 -13.67 -2.60 4.23
CA ALA A 250 -12.50 -1.83 4.63
C ALA A 250 -12.30 -0.59 3.75
N ILE A 251 -12.38 -0.74 2.42
CA ILE A 251 -12.31 0.40 1.49
C ILE A 251 -13.40 1.41 1.79
N SER A 252 -14.62 0.96 2.09
CA SER A 252 -15.74 1.85 2.40
C SER A 252 -15.50 2.69 3.65
N TYR A 253 -14.98 2.07 4.71
CA TYR A 253 -14.63 2.74 5.95
C TYR A 253 -13.50 3.76 5.74
N LEU A 254 -12.43 3.35 5.09
CA LEU A 254 -11.25 4.17 4.86
C LEU A 254 -11.53 5.31 3.86
N ALA A 255 -12.22 5.02 2.75
CA ALA A 255 -12.55 6.02 1.73
C ALA A 255 -13.60 7.03 2.19
N SER A 256 -14.43 6.69 3.18
CA SER A 256 -15.36 7.63 3.82
C SER A 256 -14.72 8.47 4.92
N TRP A 257 -13.43 8.30 5.18
CA TRP A 257 -12.64 9.00 6.20
C TRP A 257 -13.20 8.86 7.62
N ARG A 258 -13.75 7.70 7.94
CA ARG A 258 -14.22 7.34 9.29
C ARG A 258 -13.10 6.81 10.17
N GLY A 259 -11.96 6.54 9.60
CA GLY A 259 -10.72 6.06 10.19
C GLY A 259 -9.58 6.13 9.17
N PRO A 260 -8.40 5.57 9.54
CA PRO A 260 -8.17 4.76 10.73
C PRO A 260 -8.04 5.59 12.02
N VAL A 261 -8.37 4.96 13.14
CA VAL A 261 -8.15 5.45 14.50
C VAL A 261 -7.11 4.59 15.22
N LEU A 262 -6.53 5.06 16.32
CA LEU A 262 -5.53 4.28 17.05
C LEU A 262 -6.17 3.13 17.84
N GLU A 263 -5.43 2.02 17.97
CA GLU A 263 -5.82 0.87 18.80
C GLU A 263 -6.02 1.24 20.28
N GLU A 264 -5.24 2.18 20.80
CA GLU A 264 -5.37 2.65 22.19
C GLU A 264 -6.65 3.47 22.45
N ASP A 265 -7.27 4.04 21.40
CA ASP A 265 -8.50 4.82 21.50
C ASP A 265 -9.77 3.97 21.36
N ASP A 266 -9.66 2.78 20.75
CA ASP A 266 -10.77 1.81 20.58
C ASP A 266 -10.19 0.38 20.54
N VAL A 267 -10.05 -0.22 21.72
CA VAL A 267 -9.25 -1.44 21.92
C VAL A 267 -9.97 -2.68 21.40
N TYR A 268 -9.29 -3.46 20.58
CA TYR A 268 -9.85 -4.67 19.98
C TYR A 268 -10.29 -5.73 20.99
N GLY A 269 -11.53 -6.18 20.85
CA GLY A 269 -12.06 -7.34 21.58
C GLY A 269 -12.52 -7.04 23.01
N ASP A 270 -12.58 -5.78 23.42
CA ASP A 270 -13.11 -5.40 24.76
C ASP A 270 -14.63 -5.31 24.79
N GLY A 271 -15.30 -5.39 23.63
CA GLY A 271 -16.75 -5.34 23.47
C GLY A 271 -17.33 -3.93 23.57
N ILE A 272 -16.49 -2.89 23.47
CA ILE A 272 -16.88 -1.50 23.54
C ILE A 272 -16.53 -0.85 22.20
N ASN A 273 -17.48 -0.21 21.56
CA ASN A 273 -17.22 0.62 20.37
C ASN A 273 -17.06 2.09 20.82
N ASN A 274 -16.00 2.75 20.38
CA ASN A 274 -15.79 4.17 20.55
C ASN A 274 -15.99 4.93 19.22
N PRO A 275 -17.22 5.29 18.85
CA PRO A 275 -17.50 5.98 17.58
C PRO A 275 -16.94 7.41 17.53
N ASP A 276 -16.53 7.96 18.66
CA ASP A 276 -15.97 9.31 18.80
C ASP A 276 -14.43 9.30 18.84
N ALA A 277 -13.79 8.14 18.63
CA ALA A 277 -12.34 8.03 18.53
C ALA A 277 -11.81 8.90 17.37
N GLY A 278 -10.71 9.59 17.63
CA GLY A 278 -10.13 10.54 16.68
C GLY A 278 -9.52 9.84 15.46
N VAL A 279 -9.93 10.23 14.27
CA VAL A 279 -9.28 9.80 13.03
C VAL A 279 -7.88 10.41 12.94
N VAL A 280 -6.85 9.62 12.66
CA VAL A 280 -5.45 10.09 12.63
C VAL A 280 -4.86 10.16 11.24
N LYS A 281 -5.40 9.41 10.29
CA LYS A 281 -4.97 9.40 8.88
C LYS A 281 -6.17 9.35 7.94
N HIS A 282 -5.95 9.72 6.68
CA HIS A 282 -6.91 9.58 5.60
C HIS A 282 -6.34 8.74 4.47
N VAL A 283 -7.09 7.75 4.01
CA VAL A 283 -6.76 7.02 2.80
C VAL A 283 -7.26 7.80 1.58
N GLN A 284 -6.33 8.32 0.79
CA GLN A 284 -6.61 9.10 -0.42
C GLN A 284 -6.65 8.24 -1.67
N GLU A 285 -5.93 7.12 -1.66
CA GLU A 285 -5.85 6.22 -2.81
C GLU A 285 -5.68 4.78 -2.36
N ALA A 286 -6.55 3.91 -2.88
CA ALA A 286 -6.43 2.47 -2.80
C ALA A 286 -6.49 1.88 -4.22
N GLN A 287 -5.67 0.89 -4.51
CA GLN A 287 -5.64 0.21 -5.80
C GLN A 287 -6.10 -1.23 -5.63
N ILE A 288 -7.10 -1.62 -6.42
CA ILE A 288 -7.52 -3.01 -6.56
C ILE A 288 -6.70 -3.60 -7.72
N ILE A 289 -5.87 -4.58 -7.41
CA ILE A 289 -4.98 -5.22 -8.37
C ILE A 289 -5.70 -6.40 -9.01
N GLU A 290 -5.54 -6.54 -10.32
CA GLU A 290 -6.09 -7.64 -11.11
C GLU A 290 -5.79 -9.00 -10.47
N SER A 291 -6.82 -9.84 -10.38
CA SER A 291 -6.71 -11.19 -9.80
C SER A 291 -5.65 -12.02 -10.51
N LYS A 292 -4.79 -12.69 -9.72
CA LYS A 292 -3.70 -13.54 -10.20
C LYS A 292 -2.59 -12.82 -10.99
N ASN A 293 -2.56 -11.51 -10.99
CA ASN A 293 -1.44 -10.75 -11.53
C ASN A 293 -0.30 -10.68 -10.50
N LEU A 294 0.47 -11.77 -10.40
CA LEU A 294 1.52 -11.92 -9.39
C LEU A 294 2.59 -10.83 -9.48
N GLU A 295 2.92 -10.42 -10.71
CA GLU A 295 3.91 -9.36 -10.92
C GLU A 295 3.41 -8.01 -10.40
N ALA A 296 2.15 -7.67 -10.67
CA ALA A 296 1.56 -6.44 -10.17
C ALA A 296 1.44 -6.45 -8.63
N VAL A 297 1.11 -7.60 -8.02
CA VAL A 297 1.11 -7.78 -6.56
C VAL A 297 2.52 -7.57 -6.00
N LYS A 298 3.55 -8.23 -6.54
CA LYS A 298 4.94 -8.03 -6.11
C LYS A 298 5.37 -6.57 -6.22
N LYS A 299 5.02 -5.93 -7.36
CA LYS A 299 5.34 -4.52 -7.59
C LYS A 299 4.66 -3.60 -6.56
N ALA A 300 3.42 -3.88 -6.21
CA ALA A 300 2.69 -3.13 -5.19
C ALA A 300 3.34 -3.28 -3.81
N VAL A 301 3.65 -4.52 -3.40
CA VAL A 301 4.41 -4.79 -2.17
C VAL A 301 5.76 -4.08 -2.16
N PHE A 302 6.49 -4.11 -3.27
CA PHE A 302 7.81 -3.50 -3.36
C PHE A 302 7.78 -1.98 -3.19
N LEU A 303 6.79 -1.32 -3.81
CA LEU A 303 6.75 0.14 -3.92
C LEU A 303 5.93 0.82 -2.84
N TYR A 304 4.84 0.22 -2.39
CA TYR A 304 3.85 0.94 -1.59
C TYR A 304 3.70 0.38 -0.17
N GLY A 305 3.11 -0.79 -0.05
CA GLY A 305 2.77 -1.39 1.23
C GLY A 305 2.38 -2.85 1.07
N GLY A 306 2.06 -3.53 2.15
CA GLY A 306 1.50 -4.86 2.12
C GLY A 306 0.23 -4.89 1.25
N VAL A 307 0.02 -6.01 0.57
CA VAL A 307 -1.17 -6.22 -0.25
C VAL A 307 -2.11 -7.16 0.49
N GLU A 308 -3.28 -6.64 0.89
CA GLU A 308 -4.37 -7.49 1.33
C GLU A 308 -4.75 -8.46 0.22
N SER A 309 -4.91 -9.74 0.54
CA SER A 309 -5.28 -10.76 -0.43
C SER A 309 -6.06 -11.87 0.23
N SER A 310 -7.02 -12.42 -0.51
CA SER A 310 -7.90 -13.48 0.01
C SER A 310 -7.33 -14.86 -0.27
N LEU A 311 -7.59 -15.80 0.66
CA LEU A 311 -7.34 -17.22 0.47
C LEU A 311 -8.47 -18.08 1.04
N TYR A 312 -8.51 -19.37 0.64
CA TYR A 312 -9.34 -20.34 1.32
C TYR A 312 -8.51 -21.01 2.41
N THR A 313 -9.06 -21.13 3.61
CA THR A 313 -8.48 -21.96 4.67
C THR A 313 -9.51 -22.88 5.28
N SER A 314 -9.05 -24.06 5.73
CA SER A 314 -9.83 -24.99 6.57
C SER A 314 -9.48 -24.86 8.04
N MET A 315 -8.55 -23.97 8.38
CA MET A 315 -8.15 -23.64 9.75
C MET A 315 -8.87 -22.37 10.20
N SER A 316 -9.16 -22.24 11.48
CA SER A 316 -9.84 -21.09 12.08
C SER A 316 -8.99 -20.38 13.13
N TYR A 317 -7.88 -20.99 13.58
CA TYR A 317 -6.96 -20.41 14.57
C TYR A 317 -5.58 -21.09 14.52
N ALA A 318 -4.60 -20.48 15.17
CA ALA A 318 -3.27 -21.04 15.32
C ALA A 318 -3.30 -22.42 16.04
N GLY A 319 -2.57 -23.38 15.50
CA GLY A 319 -2.49 -24.74 16.05
C GLY A 319 -3.52 -25.74 15.52
N GLU A 320 -4.50 -25.27 14.73
CA GLU A 320 -5.39 -26.17 13.99
C GLU A 320 -4.63 -26.79 12.80
N ARG A 321 -4.98 -28.02 12.44
CA ARG A 321 -4.29 -28.75 11.37
C ARG A 321 -5.08 -28.67 10.07
N SER A 322 -4.35 -28.51 8.97
CA SER A 322 -4.89 -28.59 7.62
C SER A 322 -4.02 -29.50 6.76
N MET A 323 -4.64 -30.25 5.86
CA MET A 323 -3.89 -31.00 4.84
C MET A 323 -3.17 -30.11 3.83
N TYR A 324 -3.51 -28.84 3.77
CA TYR A 324 -2.93 -27.84 2.87
C TYR A 324 -1.80 -27.05 3.52
N TYR A 325 -1.59 -27.20 4.83
CA TYR A 325 -0.56 -26.51 5.60
C TYR A 325 0.54 -27.49 6.03
N ASN A 326 1.79 -27.10 5.80
CA ASN A 326 2.97 -27.80 6.28
C ASN A 326 3.59 -27.01 7.44
N ASP A 327 3.41 -27.48 8.65
CA ASP A 327 3.88 -26.86 9.88
C ASP A 327 5.41 -26.85 10.06
N LYS A 328 6.13 -27.68 9.30
CA LYS A 328 7.60 -27.71 9.36
C LYS A 328 8.25 -26.58 8.55
N ASN A 329 7.60 -26.17 7.47
CA ASN A 329 8.09 -25.17 6.54
C ASN A 329 7.20 -23.93 6.53
N TYR A 330 6.18 -23.87 7.41
CA TYR A 330 5.21 -22.79 7.49
C TYR A 330 4.60 -22.44 6.12
N SER A 331 4.28 -23.47 5.33
CA SER A 331 3.87 -23.29 3.94
C SER A 331 2.45 -23.79 3.70
N TYR A 332 1.70 -23.04 2.92
CA TYR A 332 0.30 -23.26 2.61
C TYR A 332 0.05 -23.29 1.11
N CYS A 333 -0.74 -24.26 0.64
CA CYS A 333 -1.26 -24.27 -0.72
C CYS A 333 -2.56 -25.03 -0.81
N TYR A 334 -3.63 -24.36 -1.18
CA TYR A 334 -4.91 -24.98 -1.49
C TYR A 334 -5.09 -25.06 -3.01
N ILE A 335 -5.34 -26.27 -3.50
CA ILE A 335 -5.71 -26.52 -4.90
C ILE A 335 -7.15 -27.01 -4.92
N GLY A 336 -8.07 -26.18 -5.42
CA GLY A 336 -9.49 -26.54 -5.45
C GLY A 336 -10.39 -25.41 -5.92
N THR A 337 -11.71 -25.59 -5.73
CA THR A 337 -12.75 -24.71 -6.25
C THR A 337 -13.54 -23.98 -5.16
N LYS A 338 -13.14 -24.11 -3.89
CA LYS A 338 -13.80 -23.37 -2.82
C LYS A 338 -13.45 -21.88 -2.90
N LYS A 339 -14.43 -21.07 -2.61
CA LYS A 339 -14.26 -19.61 -2.54
C LYS A 339 -13.37 -19.24 -1.35
N PRO A 340 -12.68 -18.09 -1.43
CA PRO A 340 -11.96 -17.53 -0.28
C PRO A 340 -12.88 -17.37 0.94
N ASN A 341 -12.31 -17.52 2.11
CA ASN A 341 -12.98 -17.34 3.40
C ASN A 341 -12.09 -16.68 4.45
N HIS A 342 -10.92 -16.24 4.05
CA HIS A 342 -9.91 -15.65 4.94
C HIS A 342 -9.07 -14.62 4.18
N ASP A 343 -8.70 -13.53 4.84
CA ASP A 343 -7.84 -12.50 4.29
C ASP A 343 -6.52 -12.42 5.05
N VAL A 344 -5.44 -12.20 4.31
CA VAL A 344 -4.07 -12.10 4.80
C VAL A 344 -3.37 -10.94 4.12
N VAL A 345 -2.18 -10.57 4.58
CA VAL A 345 -1.38 -9.53 3.94
C VAL A 345 -0.14 -10.14 3.31
N ILE A 346 0.02 -9.94 2.00
CA ILE A 346 1.24 -10.28 1.29
C ILE A 346 2.26 -9.16 1.59
N ILE A 347 3.39 -9.52 2.22
CA ILE A 347 4.46 -8.60 2.63
C ILE A 347 5.79 -8.87 1.94
N GLY A 348 5.81 -9.84 1.04
CA GLY A 348 7.01 -10.23 0.33
C GLY A 348 6.80 -11.44 -0.56
N TRP A 349 7.90 -11.92 -1.11
CA TRP A 349 7.94 -13.10 -1.95
C TRP A 349 9.33 -13.72 -1.98
N ASP A 350 9.40 -14.99 -2.39
CA ASP A 350 10.61 -15.71 -2.75
C ASP A 350 10.34 -16.58 -3.98
N ASP A 351 10.90 -16.19 -5.13
CA ASP A 351 10.74 -16.91 -6.41
C ASP A 351 11.42 -18.29 -6.40
N ASN A 352 12.36 -18.49 -5.48
CA ASN A 352 13.10 -19.74 -5.34
C ASN A 352 12.58 -20.62 -4.21
N TYR A 353 11.52 -20.22 -3.50
CA TYR A 353 10.94 -21.03 -2.43
C TYR A 353 10.51 -22.39 -2.98
N SER A 354 11.11 -23.47 -2.45
CA SER A 354 10.96 -24.79 -3.03
C SER A 354 9.52 -25.28 -3.00
N LYS A 355 9.05 -25.81 -4.13
CA LYS A 355 7.76 -26.49 -4.23
C LYS A 355 7.66 -27.72 -3.32
N ASP A 356 8.78 -28.33 -2.96
CA ASP A 356 8.82 -29.52 -2.12
C ASP A 356 8.57 -29.20 -0.63
N ASN A 357 8.51 -27.90 -0.27
CA ASN A 357 8.12 -27.47 1.07
C ASN A 357 6.62 -27.54 1.31
N PHE A 358 5.80 -27.66 0.28
CA PHE A 358 4.33 -27.69 0.41
C PHE A 358 3.81 -29.12 0.62
N SER A 359 2.64 -29.22 1.27
CA SER A 359 1.96 -30.51 1.50
C SER A 359 1.32 -31.10 0.24
N VAL A 360 1.22 -30.32 -0.84
CA VAL A 360 0.64 -30.71 -2.12
C VAL A 360 1.72 -30.70 -3.21
N SER A 361 1.57 -31.54 -4.23
CA SER A 361 2.50 -31.56 -5.36
C SER A 361 2.26 -30.37 -6.28
N LEU A 362 3.31 -29.58 -6.58
CA LEU A 362 3.25 -28.36 -7.37
C LEU A 362 4.13 -28.44 -8.60
N GLU A 363 3.78 -27.66 -9.64
CA GLU A 363 4.50 -27.64 -10.91
C GLU A 363 5.84 -26.88 -10.80
N GLY A 364 5.92 -25.84 -9.97
CA GLY A 364 7.10 -24.98 -9.86
C GLY A 364 7.33 -24.39 -8.47
N ASN A 365 8.46 -23.74 -8.31
CA ASN A 365 8.84 -23.00 -7.12
C ASN A 365 8.13 -21.63 -7.05
N GLY A 366 8.26 -20.97 -5.93
CA GLY A 366 7.82 -19.62 -5.66
C GLY A 366 6.67 -19.53 -4.69
N ALA A 367 6.78 -18.58 -3.78
CA ALA A 367 5.77 -18.29 -2.78
C ALA A 367 5.70 -16.80 -2.46
N PHE A 368 4.53 -16.34 -2.08
CA PHE A 368 4.36 -15.11 -1.33
C PHE A 368 4.69 -15.35 0.15
N ILE A 369 5.23 -14.33 0.80
CA ILE A 369 5.41 -14.26 2.25
C ILE A 369 4.24 -13.45 2.77
N CYS A 370 3.44 -14.06 3.66
CA CYS A 370 2.20 -13.49 4.15
C CYS A 370 2.22 -13.32 5.67
N VAL A 371 1.58 -12.27 6.16
CA VAL A 371 1.21 -12.10 7.58
C VAL A 371 -0.20 -12.61 7.77
N ASN A 372 -0.39 -13.40 8.84
CA ASN A 372 -1.70 -13.84 9.30
C ASN A 372 -2.11 -13.05 10.56
N SER A 373 -3.41 -13.02 10.83
CA SER A 373 -4.02 -12.41 12.01
C SER A 373 -4.33 -13.41 13.12
N TRP A 374 -3.45 -14.41 13.33
CA TRP A 374 -3.61 -15.46 14.37
C TRP A 374 -2.50 -15.43 15.43
N GLY A 375 -1.89 -14.26 15.61
CA GLY A 375 -0.81 -14.04 16.56
C GLY A 375 0.53 -14.63 16.12
N ASP A 376 1.56 -14.35 16.90
CA ASP A 376 2.96 -14.75 16.68
C ASP A 376 3.21 -16.26 16.82
N ARG A 377 2.28 -16.99 17.43
CA ARG A 377 2.36 -18.46 17.56
C ARG A 377 1.97 -19.23 16.31
N PHE A 378 1.43 -18.55 15.30
CA PHE A 378 1.14 -19.16 14.01
C PHE A 378 2.34 -18.97 13.07
N GLY A 379 2.70 -20.03 12.34
CA GLY A 379 3.75 -19.96 11.33
C GLY A 379 5.14 -19.69 11.94
N ASP A 380 5.91 -18.89 11.23
CA ASP A 380 7.21 -18.36 11.64
C ASP A 380 7.01 -16.94 12.21
N ASP A 381 6.77 -16.85 13.52
CA ASP A 381 6.44 -15.60 14.20
C ASP A 381 5.29 -14.82 13.52
N GLY A 382 4.18 -15.51 13.17
CA GLY A 382 3.02 -14.93 12.49
C GLY A 382 3.10 -14.90 10.97
N LEU A 383 4.24 -15.30 10.41
CA LEU A 383 4.47 -15.35 8.97
C LEU A 383 4.30 -16.75 8.41
N PHE A 384 3.92 -16.84 7.15
CA PHE A 384 3.85 -18.09 6.43
C PHE A 384 3.99 -17.90 4.92
N TYR A 385 4.30 -18.99 4.21
CA TYR A 385 4.53 -18.98 2.78
C TYR A 385 3.32 -19.54 2.04
N VAL A 386 2.77 -18.78 1.10
CA VAL A 386 1.66 -19.22 0.25
C VAL A 386 2.15 -19.37 -1.18
N SER A 387 1.99 -20.59 -1.73
CA SER A 387 2.45 -20.90 -3.08
C SER A 387 1.79 -19.99 -4.12
N TYR A 388 2.53 -19.61 -5.17
CA TYR A 388 1.96 -18.95 -6.36
C TYR A 388 0.89 -19.81 -7.06
N TYR A 389 0.91 -21.13 -6.83
CA TYR A 389 -0.04 -22.09 -7.38
C TYR A 389 -1.29 -22.30 -6.50
N ASP A 390 -1.37 -21.65 -5.34
CA ASP A 390 -2.60 -21.64 -4.54
C ASP A 390 -3.78 -21.12 -5.36
N SER A 391 -4.95 -21.77 -5.22
CA SER A 391 -6.11 -21.40 -6.05
C SER A 391 -6.65 -20.00 -5.80
N ASN A 392 -6.46 -19.46 -4.61
CA ASN A 392 -7.11 -18.22 -4.17
C ASN A 392 -6.15 -17.08 -3.90
N ILE A 393 -4.93 -17.32 -3.38
CA ILE A 393 -3.99 -16.22 -3.15
C ILE A 393 -3.80 -15.37 -4.42
N GLY A 394 -3.73 -14.09 -4.27
CA GLY A 394 -3.68 -13.18 -5.42
C GLY A 394 -5.05 -12.87 -6.04
N ILE A 395 -6.15 -13.18 -5.36
CA ILE A 395 -7.50 -12.67 -5.67
C ILE A 395 -7.92 -11.66 -4.60
N HIS A 396 -8.76 -10.68 -4.99
CA HIS A 396 -9.20 -9.58 -4.12
C HIS A 396 -8.02 -8.79 -3.52
N ASN A 397 -7.05 -8.45 -4.36
CA ASN A 397 -5.84 -7.77 -3.92
C ASN A 397 -6.08 -6.28 -3.75
N VAL A 398 -5.76 -5.73 -2.59
CA VAL A 398 -5.85 -4.30 -2.32
C VAL A 398 -4.54 -3.78 -1.76
N VAL A 399 -4.06 -2.65 -2.27
CA VAL A 399 -2.93 -1.89 -1.75
C VAL A 399 -3.35 -0.45 -1.52
N TYR A 400 -2.90 0.14 -0.42
CA TYR A 400 -3.15 1.53 -0.07
C TYR A 400 -1.92 2.35 -0.45
N THR A 401 -2.04 3.12 -1.54
CA THR A 401 -0.89 3.78 -2.17
C THR A 401 -0.69 5.21 -1.75
N ARG A 402 -1.70 5.80 -1.10
CA ARG A 402 -1.63 7.15 -0.58
C ARG A 402 -2.45 7.29 0.70
N VAL A 403 -1.75 7.45 1.81
CA VAL A 403 -2.32 7.69 3.14
C VAL A 403 -1.73 9.00 3.64
N GLU A 404 -2.56 9.92 4.11
CA GLU A 404 -2.18 11.27 4.48
C GLU A 404 -2.69 11.63 5.89
N ASP A 405 -2.09 12.67 6.48
CA ASP A 405 -2.53 13.21 7.76
C ASP A 405 -3.91 13.85 7.66
N ASN A 406 -4.66 13.81 8.75
CA ASN A 406 -6.00 14.36 8.81
C ASN A 406 -6.05 15.88 8.96
N ASP A 407 -4.92 16.53 9.25
CA ASP A 407 -4.78 17.99 9.40
C ASP A 407 -4.41 18.71 8.10
N ASN A 408 -4.24 17.97 7.00
CA ASN A 408 -3.96 18.54 5.67
C ASN A 408 -5.14 19.32 5.07
N TYR A 409 -6.30 19.36 5.74
CA TYR A 409 -7.53 19.96 5.24
C TYR A 409 -8.19 20.83 6.31
N ASP A 410 -8.52 22.08 5.98
CA ASP A 410 -9.26 23.00 6.86
C ASP A 410 -10.65 22.48 7.21
N ASN A 411 -11.26 21.68 6.34
CA ASN A 411 -12.60 21.13 6.54
C ASN A 411 -12.76 19.78 5.87
N ILE A 412 -13.30 18.82 6.58
CA ILE A 412 -13.73 17.53 6.07
C ILE A 412 -15.26 17.54 5.93
N TYR A 413 -15.75 17.30 4.73
CA TYR A 413 -17.19 17.27 4.43
C TYR A 413 -17.62 15.83 4.18
N GLN A 414 -18.26 15.22 5.15
CA GLN A 414 -18.98 13.97 4.96
C GLN A 414 -20.39 14.27 4.45
N SER A 415 -20.73 13.75 3.28
CA SER A 415 -21.99 14.11 2.59
C SER A 415 -23.21 13.35 3.07
N ASP A 416 -23.05 12.34 3.92
CA ASP A 416 -24.13 11.44 4.29
C ASP A 416 -23.97 10.91 5.72
N LEU A 417 -25.01 11.13 6.54
CA LEU A 417 -25.05 10.67 7.93
C LEU A 417 -25.14 9.14 8.04
N CYS A 418 -25.72 8.48 7.05
CA CYS A 418 -25.83 7.02 7.02
C CYS A 418 -24.63 6.36 6.34
N GLY A 419 -23.78 7.17 5.64
CA GLY A 419 -22.80 6.69 4.70
C GLY A 419 -23.46 5.92 3.54
N TRP A 420 -22.89 6.05 2.37
CA TRP A 420 -23.41 5.38 1.18
C TRP A 420 -23.45 3.84 1.32
N VAL A 421 -22.57 3.28 2.13
CA VAL A 421 -22.52 1.84 2.42
C VAL A 421 -23.66 1.41 3.31
N GLY A 422 -24.02 2.21 4.32
CA GLY A 422 -25.21 1.99 5.12
C GLY A 422 -26.46 1.95 4.26
N GLN A 423 -26.54 2.81 3.25
CA GLN A 423 -27.66 2.83 2.32
C GLN A 423 -27.69 1.63 1.36
N LEU A 424 -26.52 1.09 0.98
CA LEU A 424 -26.45 -0.12 0.16
C LEU A 424 -26.73 -1.40 0.96
N GLY A 425 -26.38 -1.41 2.23
CA GLY A 425 -26.65 -2.52 3.16
C GLY A 425 -28.05 -2.53 3.71
N TYR A 426 -28.77 -1.42 3.59
CA TYR A 426 -30.14 -1.24 4.05
C TYR A 426 -30.99 -0.71 2.95
N GLU A 427 -32.02 -1.43 2.65
CA GLU A 427 -33.25 -0.86 2.13
C GLU A 427 -33.78 0.10 3.22
N CYS A 428 -33.30 1.33 3.23
CA CYS A 428 -33.88 2.39 4.03
C CYS A 428 -35.26 2.74 3.50
#